data_6541a49544c7375f3e299ba0c995cf42
#
_entry.id   6541a49544c7375f3e299ba0c995cf42
#
_cell.length_a   1.000
_cell.length_b   1.000
_cell.length_c   1.000
_cell.angle_alpha   90.00
_cell.angle_beta   90.00
_cell.angle_gamma   90.00
#
_symmetry.space_group_name_H-M   'P 1'
#
loop_
_entity.id
_entity.type
_entity.pdbx_description
1 polymer ?
#
loop_
_entity_poly.entity_id
_entity_poly.type
_entity_poly.pdbx_seq_one_letter_code
_entity_poly.pdbx_strand_id
1 'polypeptide(L)'
;AFGGQPQPSVYLTDVTGPFGENANNETPVKRQRPLPGSPTQLAAARAGIVTPEMAYVATRENLCRQQLKTEVEALGNEKLIKLLSPALDAPLFTPEQIRDLVATRQAVIPCNFNHPECEPMVIGKHFATKVNANIGTSSSSKNWREELDKLKESLLCGADTVMDLSTGKSIIQTREMILRHSPVPVGTVPLYETLERAGGKPELMSWDIFKEVMIDQAEQGVDYMTIHAGLLNSHVELTRSRLTGIVSRGGGLITVWMRKHGRENFLYDHFDEILNIAARYDITLSLGDGLRSGSFTTVTMPLSLPNSRHSAN
;
A
#
# COMPACT_ATOMS: atom_id res chain seq x y z
N ALA A 1 0.39 -23.30 13.43
CA ALA A 1 1.65 -23.48 14.11
C ALA A 1 2.74 -23.63 13.05
N PHE A 2 3.57 -22.63 12.87
CA PHE A 2 4.72 -22.67 11.97
C PHE A 2 5.88 -23.40 12.67
N GLY A 3 5.78 -24.74 12.75
CA GLY A 3 6.89 -25.62 13.16
C GLY A 3 7.88 -25.89 12.03
N GLY A 4 7.64 -25.34 10.84
CA GLY A 4 8.49 -25.36 9.67
C GLY A 4 8.54 -23.99 9.02
N GLN A 5 9.39 -23.79 8.03
CA GLN A 5 9.39 -22.56 7.25
C GLN A 5 8.03 -22.37 6.56
N PRO A 6 7.39 -21.19 6.63
CA PRO A 6 6.11 -20.96 6.01
C PRO A 6 6.23 -21.13 4.49
N GLN A 7 5.29 -21.85 3.91
CA GLN A 7 5.21 -22.04 2.47
C GLN A 7 4.20 -21.04 1.88
N PRO A 8 4.48 -20.40 0.76
CA PRO A 8 3.57 -19.45 0.12
C PRO A 8 2.16 -19.99 -0.08
N SER A 9 2.03 -21.26 -0.44
CA SER A 9 0.75 -21.93 -0.70
C SER A 9 -0.17 -22.07 0.53
N VAL A 10 0.35 -21.97 1.75
CA VAL A 10 -0.44 -22.13 2.98
C VAL A 10 -1.52 -21.06 3.09
N TYR A 11 -1.21 -19.84 2.66
CA TYR A 11 -2.18 -18.74 2.72
C TYR A 11 -3.29 -18.84 1.68
N LEU A 12 -3.04 -19.50 0.54
CA LEU A 12 -4.04 -19.68 -0.52
C LEU A 12 -5.01 -20.82 -0.24
N THR A 13 -4.57 -21.83 0.52
CA THR A 13 -5.41 -22.99 0.86
C THR A 13 -6.40 -22.72 1.99
N ASP A 14 -6.08 -21.78 2.86
CA ASP A 14 -6.86 -21.49 4.09
C ASP A 14 -7.78 -20.25 3.96
N VAL A 15 -7.84 -19.63 2.79
CA VAL A 15 -8.60 -18.39 2.56
C VAL A 15 -9.82 -18.60 1.67
N THR A 16 -10.80 -17.72 1.82
CA THR A 16 -11.96 -17.64 0.91
C THR A 16 -11.60 -16.83 -0.33
N GLY A 17 -12.20 -17.18 -1.46
CA GLY A 17 -11.96 -16.47 -2.72
C GLY A 17 -11.65 -17.42 -3.88
N PRO A 18 -11.52 -16.91 -5.14
CA PRO A 18 -11.39 -17.76 -6.33
C PRO A 18 -10.04 -18.48 -6.43
N PHE A 19 -9.07 -18.10 -5.61
CA PHE A 19 -7.74 -18.70 -5.56
C PHE A 19 -7.53 -19.62 -4.35
N GLY A 20 -8.51 -19.70 -3.44
CA GLY A 20 -8.49 -20.56 -2.25
C GLY A 20 -9.34 -21.81 -2.43
N GLU A 21 -9.04 -22.89 -1.69
CA GLU A 21 -9.85 -24.10 -1.71
C GLU A 21 -11.27 -23.89 -1.14
N ASN A 22 -11.44 -22.88 -0.27
CA ASN A 22 -12.72 -22.52 0.37
C ASN A 22 -13.39 -21.33 -0.31
N ALA A 23 -13.52 -21.33 -1.62
CA ALA A 23 -14.09 -20.27 -2.43
C ALA A 23 -15.60 -19.99 -2.16
N ASN A 24 -16.18 -20.45 -1.06
CA ASN A 24 -17.62 -20.53 -0.81
C ASN A 24 -18.20 -19.41 0.05
N ASN A 25 -17.63 -18.20 0.06
CA ASN A 25 -18.18 -17.04 0.77
C ASN A 25 -18.24 -17.14 2.30
N GLU A 26 -17.46 -17.97 2.93
CA GLU A 26 -17.34 -17.95 4.39
C GLU A 26 -16.65 -16.66 4.85
N THR A 27 -17.07 -16.15 6.00
CA THR A 27 -16.49 -14.95 6.58
C THR A 27 -15.00 -15.18 6.84
N PRO A 28 -14.08 -14.36 6.31
CA PRO A 28 -12.66 -14.55 6.51
C PRO A 28 -12.28 -14.53 7.97
N VAL A 29 -11.41 -15.44 8.38
CA VAL A 29 -10.90 -15.48 9.76
C VAL A 29 -9.85 -14.38 9.93
N LYS A 30 -10.08 -13.48 10.89
CA LYS A 30 -9.11 -12.43 11.23
C LYS A 30 -7.82 -13.05 11.75
N ARG A 31 -6.69 -12.52 11.27
CA ARG A 31 -5.38 -12.93 11.78
C ARG A 31 -5.23 -12.53 13.24
N GLN A 32 -4.63 -13.43 14.02
CA GLN A 32 -4.27 -13.14 15.41
C GLN A 32 -2.77 -12.84 15.49
N ARG A 33 -2.43 -11.76 16.15
CA ARG A 33 -1.04 -11.39 16.42
C ARG A 33 -0.67 -11.68 17.86
N PRO A 34 0.61 -12.01 18.11
CA PRO A 34 1.04 -12.47 19.44
C PRO A 34 1.08 -11.37 20.50
N LEU A 35 0.91 -10.09 20.13
CA LEU A 35 1.04 -8.98 21.06
C LEU A 35 -0.34 -8.40 21.42
N PRO A 36 -0.85 -8.63 22.62
CA PRO A 36 -2.13 -8.08 23.07
C PRO A 36 -2.12 -6.54 23.07
N GLY A 37 -3.16 -5.93 22.51
CA GLY A 37 -3.34 -4.47 22.53
C GLY A 37 -2.48 -3.67 21.53
N SER A 38 -1.59 -4.33 20.78
CA SER A 38 -0.80 -3.68 19.73
C SER A 38 -0.60 -4.66 18.56
N PRO A 39 -1.48 -4.64 17.58
CA PRO A 39 -1.47 -5.62 16.49
C PRO A 39 -0.37 -5.38 15.45
N THR A 40 0.37 -4.25 15.50
CA THR A 40 1.26 -3.86 14.41
C THR A 40 2.54 -4.68 14.33
N GLN A 41 3.02 -4.93 13.11
CA GLN A 41 4.32 -5.56 12.84
C GLN A 41 5.46 -4.77 13.52
N LEU A 42 5.38 -3.44 13.48
CA LEU A 42 6.38 -2.58 14.11
C LEU A 42 6.41 -2.76 15.63
N ALA A 43 5.25 -2.87 16.28
CA ALA A 43 5.19 -3.07 17.73
C ALA A 43 5.73 -4.44 18.13
N ALA A 44 5.37 -5.49 17.41
CA ALA A 44 5.91 -6.84 17.62
C ALA A 44 7.43 -6.86 17.43
N ALA A 45 7.92 -6.25 16.35
CA ALA A 45 9.36 -6.18 16.07
C ALA A 45 10.14 -5.46 17.17
N ARG A 46 9.64 -4.32 17.67
CA ARG A 46 10.25 -3.57 18.78
C ARG A 46 10.23 -4.33 20.11
N ALA A 47 9.25 -5.20 20.29
CA ALA A 47 9.20 -6.12 21.44
C ALA A 47 10.12 -7.34 21.29
N GLY A 48 10.90 -7.44 20.21
CA GLY A 48 11.77 -8.58 19.93
C GLY A 48 11.04 -9.82 19.41
N ILE A 49 9.76 -9.69 19.04
CA ILE A 49 8.92 -10.79 18.59
C ILE A 49 9.03 -10.95 17.08
N VAL A 50 9.34 -12.16 16.62
CA VAL A 50 9.23 -12.58 15.23
C VAL A 50 7.79 -13.01 14.97
N THR A 51 7.10 -12.34 14.08
CA THR A 51 5.74 -12.71 13.68
C THR A 51 5.75 -13.78 12.58
N PRO A 52 4.65 -14.51 12.37
CA PRO A 52 4.52 -15.42 11.23
C PRO A 52 4.76 -14.73 9.89
N GLU A 53 4.30 -13.49 9.74
CA GLU A 53 4.51 -12.69 8.52
C GLU A 53 6.01 -12.39 8.29
N MET A 54 6.77 -12.09 9.32
CA MET A 54 8.23 -11.89 9.21
C MET A 54 8.95 -13.16 8.76
N ALA A 55 8.56 -14.31 9.29
CA ALA A 55 9.11 -15.61 8.88
C ALA A 55 8.74 -15.94 7.43
N TYR A 56 7.48 -15.66 7.04
CA TYR A 56 7.01 -15.86 5.68
C TYR A 56 7.79 -15.01 4.67
N VAL A 57 7.92 -13.69 4.92
CA VAL A 57 8.63 -12.81 3.98
C VAL A 57 10.12 -13.14 3.87
N ALA A 58 10.77 -13.59 4.94
CA ALA A 58 12.15 -14.06 4.88
C ALA A 58 12.29 -15.23 3.90
N THR A 59 11.40 -16.22 4.01
CA THR A 59 11.38 -17.37 3.11
C THR A 59 11.08 -16.96 1.67
N ARG A 60 10.05 -16.14 1.48
CA ARG A 60 9.65 -15.66 0.13
C ARG A 60 10.78 -14.90 -0.57
N GLU A 61 11.42 -13.95 0.09
CA GLU A 61 12.53 -13.17 -0.49
C GLU A 61 13.72 -14.09 -0.85
N ASN A 62 14.01 -15.08 -0.02
CA ASN A 62 15.08 -16.05 -0.29
C ASN A 62 14.76 -16.93 -1.50
N LEU A 63 13.53 -17.45 -1.60
CA LEU A 63 13.09 -18.24 -2.75
C LEU A 63 13.12 -17.44 -4.04
N CYS A 64 12.59 -16.22 -4.05
CA CYS A 64 12.62 -15.34 -5.21
C CYS A 64 14.06 -15.04 -5.65
N ARG A 65 14.99 -14.82 -4.70
CA ARG A 65 16.41 -14.60 -5.01
C ARG A 65 17.06 -15.83 -5.63
N GLN A 66 16.78 -17.03 -5.09
CA GLN A 66 17.31 -18.29 -5.63
C GLN A 66 16.79 -18.56 -7.05
N GLN A 67 15.49 -18.34 -7.27
CA GLN A 67 14.90 -18.47 -8.59
C GLN A 67 15.52 -17.50 -9.58
N LEU A 68 15.62 -16.22 -9.24
CA LEU A 68 16.23 -15.20 -10.09
C LEU A 68 17.69 -15.54 -10.41
N LYS A 69 18.44 -16.07 -9.43
CA LYS A 69 19.81 -16.52 -9.67
C LYS A 69 19.85 -17.61 -10.74
N THR A 70 19.02 -18.63 -10.60
CA THR A 70 18.93 -19.73 -11.59
C THR A 70 18.57 -19.22 -12.98
N GLU A 71 17.61 -18.31 -13.09
CA GLU A 71 17.18 -17.72 -14.36
C GLU A 71 18.30 -16.89 -15.00
N VAL A 72 18.99 -16.06 -14.23
CA VAL A 72 20.11 -15.22 -14.71
C VAL A 72 21.29 -16.06 -15.17
N GLU A 73 21.61 -17.15 -14.45
CA GLU A 73 22.67 -18.09 -14.84
C GLU A 73 22.28 -18.85 -16.13
N ALA A 74 21.01 -19.26 -16.28
CA ALA A 74 20.50 -19.94 -17.47
C ALA A 74 20.52 -19.05 -18.72
N LEU A 75 20.40 -17.72 -18.59
CA LEU A 75 20.52 -16.77 -19.68
C LEU A 75 21.94 -16.67 -20.24
N GLY A 76 22.98 -17.09 -19.48
CA GLY A 76 24.38 -17.08 -19.92
C GLY A 76 24.95 -15.68 -20.22
N ASN A 77 24.30 -14.61 -19.75
CA ASN A 77 24.74 -13.24 -19.97
C ASN A 77 25.74 -12.82 -18.88
N GLU A 78 27.04 -12.94 -19.16
CA GLU A 78 28.10 -12.65 -18.20
C GLU A 78 28.05 -11.23 -17.60
N LYS A 79 27.65 -10.23 -18.39
CA LYS A 79 27.53 -8.84 -17.89
C LYS A 79 26.38 -8.72 -16.87
N LEU A 80 25.25 -9.37 -17.14
CA LEU A 80 24.10 -9.39 -16.25
C LEU A 80 24.42 -10.15 -14.97
N ILE A 81 25.05 -11.32 -15.10
CA ILE A 81 25.52 -12.14 -13.97
C ILE A 81 26.44 -11.30 -13.07
N LYS A 82 27.47 -10.67 -13.62
CA LYS A 82 28.39 -9.83 -12.86
C LYS A 82 27.72 -8.63 -12.19
N LEU A 83 26.72 -8.03 -12.83
CA LEU A 83 25.98 -6.90 -12.27
C LEU A 83 25.13 -7.32 -11.07
N LEU A 84 24.47 -8.48 -11.14
CA LEU A 84 23.52 -8.94 -10.15
C LEU A 84 24.12 -9.82 -9.04
N SER A 85 25.31 -10.43 -9.27
CA SER A 85 25.95 -11.30 -8.28
C SER A 85 26.05 -10.72 -6.87
N PRO A 86 26.38 -9.45 -6.64
CA PRO A 86 26.46 -8.92 -5.28
C PRO A 86 25.13 -9.03 -4.51
N ALA A 87 24.00 -8.92 -5.22
CA ALA A 87 22.67 -9.06 -4.61
C ALA A 87 22.22 -10.53 -4.51
N LEU A 88 22.55 -11.33 -5.54
CA LEU A 88 22.11 -12.73 -5.63
C LEU A 88 22.91 -13.65 -4.69
N ASP A 89 24.19 -13.33 -4.46
CA ASP A 89 25.09 -14.10 -3.58
C ASP A 89 25.09 -13.59 -2.13
N ALA A 90 24.33 -12.54 -1.82
CA ALA A 90 24.18 -12.03 -0.46
C ALA A 90 23.62 -13.13 0.48
N PRO A 91 23.97 -13.10 1.78
CA PRO A 91 23.41 -14.04 2.76
C PRO A 91 21.87 -14.06 2.73
N LEU A 92 21.29 -15.23 2.94
CA LEU A 92 19.84 -15.39 3.03
C LEU A 92 19.30 -14.63 4.25
N PHE A 93 18.12 -14.08 4.12
CA PHE A 93 17.43 -13.43 5.22
C PHE A 93 16.97 -14.45 6.26
N THR A 94 17.17 -14.13 7.53
CA THR A 94 16.52 -14.83 8.63
C THR A 94 15.28 -14.05 9.11
N PRO A 95 14.31 -14.71 9.76
CA PRO A 95 13.16 -14.03 10.36
C PRO A 95 13.55 -12.91 11.35
N GLU A 96 14.64 -13.12 12.10
CA GLU A 96 15.16 -12.15 13.06
C GLU A 96 15.71 -10.89 12.35
N GLN A 97 16.36 -11.06 11.20
CA GLN A 97 16.82 -9.93 10.40
C GLN A 97 15.64 -9.12 9.85
N ILE A 98 14.56 -9.79 9.41
CA ILE A 98 13.34 -9.09 9.00
C ILE A 98 12.77 -8.29 10.17
N ARG A 99 12.65 -8.91 11.36
CA ARG A 99 12.22 -8.24 12.59
C ARG A 99 13.06 -6.98 12.87
N ASP A 100 14.38 -7.09 12.81
CA ASP A 100 15.28 -5.98 13.14
C ASP A 100 15.19 -4.84 12.11
N LEU A 101 15.01 -5.16 10.83
CA LEU A 101 14.76 -4.17 9.79
C LEU A 101 13.41 -3.45 9.97
N VAL A 102 12.36 -4.17 10.39
CA VAL A 102 11.06 -3.57 10.73
C VAL A 102 11.18 -2.71 11.98
N ALA A 103 11.82 -3.21 13.05
CA ALA A 103 12.02 -2.48 14.30
C ALA A 103 12.75 -1.13 14.10
N THR A 104 13.72 -1.12 13.17
CA THR A 104 14.51 0.08 12.82
C THR A 104 13.90 0.92 11.71
N ARG A 105 12.68 0.60 11.26
CA ARG A 105 11.94 1.30 10.19
C ARG A 105 12.63 1.26 8.81
N GLN A 106 13.48 0.28 8.57
CA GLN A 106 14.11 0.06 7.27
C GLN A 106 13.29 -0.85 6.35
N ALA A 107 12.25 -1.47 6.92
CA ALA A 107 11.30 -2.32 6.22
C ALA A 107 9.88 -2.12 6.75
N VAL A 108 8.89 -2.33 5.89
CA VAL A 108 7.47 -2.41 6.24
C VAL A 108 6.85 -3.66 5.61
N ILE A 109 5.87 -4.23 6.30
CA ILE A 109 5.10 -5.38 5.82
C ILE A 109 3.63 -4.92 5.78
N PRO A 110 3.12 -4.43 4.64
CA PRO A 110 1.72 -4.07 4.49
C PRO A 110 0.88 -5.35 4.51
N CYS A 111 0.16 -5.56 5.61
CA CYS A 111 -0.61 -6.77 5.84
C CYS A 111 -1.64 -6.55 6.95
N ASN A 112 -2.82 -6.06 6.58
CA ASN A 112 -3.92 -5.88 7.50
C ASN A 112 -4.42 -7.24 7.99
N PHE A 113 -4.68 -7.38 9.30
CA PHE A 113 -5.19 -8.63 9.86
C PHE A 113 -6.66 -8.93 9.46
N ASN A 114 -7.37 -7.98 8.85
CA ASN A 114 -8.68 -8.17 8.25
C ASN A 114 -8.60 -8.57 6.75
N HIS A 115 -7.40 -8.79 6.21
CA HIS A 115 -7.15 -9.31 4.87
C HIS A 115 -6.44 -10.67 4.95
N PRO A 116 -7.14 -11.75 5.38
CA PRO A 116 -6.54 -13.06 5.58
C PRO A 116 -6.07 -13.71 4.28
N GLU A 117 -6.64 -13.32 3.14
CA GLU A 117 -6.27 -13.80 1.80
C GLU A 117 -4.88 -13.33 1.36
N CYS A 118 -4.38 -12.25 1.95
CA CYS A 118 -3.11 -11.64 1.56
C CYS A 118 -1.91 -12.50 1.96
N GLU A 119 -1.04 -12.80 1.02
CA GLU A 119 0.30 -13.30 1.28
C GLU A 119 1.21 -12.14 1.68
N PRO A 120 1.83 -12.18 2.87
CA PRO A 120 2.71 -11.11 3.32
C PRO A 120 3.87 -10.87 2.35
N MET A 121 4.17 -9.60 2.10
CA MET A 121 5.37 -9.17 1.40
C MET A 121 6.06 -8.04 2.15
N VAL A 122 7.32 -7.78 1.86
CA VAL A 122 8.11 -6.75 2.52
C VAL A 122 8.58 -5.69 1.53
N ILE A 123 8.50 -4.44 1.94
CA ILE A 123 9.06 -3.29 1.20
C ILE A 123 10.20 -2.72 2.02
N GLY A 124 11.36 -2.53 1.39
CA GLY A 124 12.51 -1.93 2.03
C GLY A 124 13.76 -1.97 1.16
N LYS A 125 14.76 -1.17 1.53
CA LYS A 125 15.97 -0.97 0.75
C LYS A 125 16.77 -2.26 0.46
N HIS A 126 16.64 -3.26 1.32
CA HIS A 126 17.42 -4.50 1.25
C HIS A 126 16.76 -5.61 0.43
N PHE A 127 15.55 -5.38 -0.06
CA PHE A 127 14.72 -6.37 -0.75
C PHE A 127 14.58 -6.07 -2.24
N ALA A 128 14.07 -7.04 -2.98
CA ALA A 128 13.70 -6.84 -4.37
C ALA A 128 12.66 -5.71 -4.50
N THR A 129 12.80 -4.91 -5.57
CA THR A 129 11.81 -3.86 -5.89
C THR A 129 10.45 -4.47 -6.11
N LYS A 130 9.43 -3.93 -5.45
CA LYS A 130 8.04 -4.37 -5.59
C LYS A 130 7.32 -3.56 -6.66
N VAL A 131 6.53 -4.24 -7.45
CA VAL A 131 5.72 -3.64 -8.53
C VAL A 131 4.28 -3.48 -8.05
N ASN A 132 3.76 -2.26 -8.13
CA ASN A 132 2.36 -1.97 -7.85
C ASN A 132 1.56 -1.84 -9.14
N ALA A 133 0.43 -2.53 -9.25
CA ALA A 133 -0.54 -2.33 -10.31
C ALA A 133 -1.71 -1.46 -9.84
N ASN A 134 -2.16 -0.54 -10.68
CA ASN A 134 -3.32 0.31 -10.42
C ASN A 134 -4.52 -0.23 -11.19
N ILE A 135 -5.61 -0.51 -10.47
CA ILE A 135 -6.91 -0.89 -11.02
C ILE A 135 -8.01 -0.01 -10.42
N GLY A 136 -9.23 -0.15 -10.86
CA GLY A 136 -10.36 0.55 -10.25
C GLY A 136 -11.43 0.97 -11.27
N THR A 137 -12.68 1.00 -10.80
CA THR A 137 -13.82 1.48 -11.57
C THR A 137 -13.79 3.01 -11.72
N SER A 138 -14.41 3.49 -12.79
CA SER A 138 -14.65 4.91 -13.03
C SER A 138 -16.15 5.18 -13.21
N SER A 139 -16.51 6.45 -13.38
CA SER A 139 -17.90 6.82 -13.69
C SER A 139 -18.45 6.17 -14.97
N SER A 140 -17.56 5.80 -15.89
CA SER A 140 -17.89 5.15 -17.17
C SER A 140 -17.85 3.62 -17.14
N SER A 141 -17.10 3.02 -16.22
CA SER A 141 -17.02 1.55 -16.02
C SER A 141 -17.44 1.23 -14.59
N LYS A 142 -18.58 0.54 -14.43
CA LYS A 142 -19.16 0.21 -13.12
C LYS A 142 -19.14 -1.29 -12.83
N ASN A 143 -18.47 -2.07 -13.67
CA ASN A 143 -18.47 -3.52 -13.58
C ASN A 143 -17.32 -4.02 -12.71
N TRP A 144 -17.60 -4.39 -11.47
CA TRP A 144 -16.61 -4.97 -10.56
C TRP A 144 -15.96 -6.28 -11.08
N ARG A 145 -16.65 -7.00 -11.98
CA ARG A 145 -16.08 -8.23 -12.59
C ARG A 145 -14.92 -7.92 -13.51
N GLU A 146 -14.99 -6.80 -14.24
CA GLU A 146 -13.86 -6.32 -15.05
C GLU A 146 -12.65 -5.97 -14.16
N GLU A 147 -12.89 -5.48 -12.94
CA GLU A 147 -11.81 -5.19 -11.99
C GLU A 147 -11.17 -6.49 -11.46
N LEU A 148 -11.92 -7.57 -11.29
CA LEU A 148 -11.33 -8.87 -10.95
C LEU A 148 -10.50 -9.45 -12.10
N ASP A 149 -10.93 -9.26 -13.35
CA ASP A 149 -10.12 -9.66 -14.51
C ASP A 149 -8.81 -8.86 -14.56
N LYS A 150 -8.86 -7.55 -14.31
CA LYS A 150 -7.66 -6.70 -14.19
C LYS A 150 -6.77 -7.12 -13.02
N LEU A 151 -7.34 -7.46 -11.88
CA LEU A 151 -6.60 -8.00 -10.73
C LEU A 151 -5.84 -9.26 -11.16
N LYS A 152 -6.54 -10.22 -11.76
CA LYS A 152 -5.94 -11.47 -12.23
C LYS A 152 -4.79 -11.22 -13.21
N GLU A 153 -5.00 -10.39 -14.23
CA GLU A 153 -3.96 -10.04 -15.19
C GLU A 153 -2.77 -9.35 -14.54
N SER A 154 -3.02 -8.44 -13.57
CA SER A 154 -1.96 -7.77 -12.82
C SER A 154 -1.08 -8.78 -12.07
N LEU A 155 -1.70 -9.78 -11.43
CA LEU A 155 -0.99 -10.84 -10.70
C LEU A 155 -0.18 -11.73 -11.63
N LEU A 156 -0.76 -12.11 -12.78
CA LEU A 156 -0.07 -12.92 -13.82
C LEU A 156 1.13 -12.16 -14.42
N CYS A 157 1.06 -10.82 -14.46
CA CYS A 157 2.15 -9.96 -14.90
C CYS A 157 3.19 -9.68 -13.78
N GLY A 158 3.03 -10.25 -12.59
CA GLY A 158 3.99 -10.16 -11.49
C GLY A 158 3.82 -8.94 -10.58
N ALA A 159 2.60 -8.41 -10.46
CA ALA A 159 2.33 -7.36 -9.47
C ALA A 159 2.49 -7.90 -8.04
N ASP A 160 3.27 -7.20 -7.23
CA ASP A 160 3.48 -7.49 -5.81
C ASP A 160 2.43 -6.83 -4.91
N THR A 161 1.81 -5.76 -5.38
CA THR A 161 0.71 -5.03 -4.73
C THR A 161 -0.27 -4.53 -5.77
N VAL A 162 -1.50 -4.28 -5.32
CA VAL A 162 -2.53 -3.68 -6.16
C VAL A 162 -3.11 -2.46 -5.47
N MET A 163 -3.36 -1.41 -6.23
CA MET A 163 -4.01 -0.20 -5.73
C MET A 163 -5.40 -0.07 -6.35
N ASP A 164 -6.44 -0.13 -5.52
CA ASP A 164 -7.81 0.18 -5.93
C ASP A 164 -8.03 1.69 -5.96
N LEU A 165 -8.11 2.23 -7.16
CA LEU A 165 -8.39 3.64 -7.43
C LEU A 165 -9.84 3.88 -7.86
N SER A 166 -10.75 2.98 -7.50
CA SER A 166 -12.17 3.07 -7.83
C SER A 166 -12.79 4.38 -7.39
N THR A 167 -13.74 4.85 -8.18
CA THR A 167 -14.53 6.05 -7.94
C THR A 167 -16.00 5.79 -8.26
N GLY A 168 -16.89 6.59 -7.70
CA GLY A 168 -18.33 6.48 -7.93
C GLY A 168 -19.05 5.56 -6.95
N LYS A 169 -20.34 5.35 -7.16
CA LYS A 169 -21.24 4.73 -6.18
C LYS A 169 -20.94 3.28 -5.82
N SER A 170 -20.21 2.55 -6.66
CA SER A 170 -19.87 1.14 -6.43
C SER A 170 -18.52 0.93 -5.73
N ILE A 171 -17.86 2.01 -5.30
CA ILE A 171 -16.48 1.97 -4.74
C ILE A 171 -16.35 0.95 -3.58
N ILE A 172 -17.29 0.92 -2.65
CA ILE A 172 -17.27 0.04 -1.48
C ILE A 172 -17.37 -1.43 -1.92
N GLN A 173 -18.34 -1.74 -2.79
CA GLN A 173 -18.53 -3.10 -3.29
C GLN A 173 -17.35 -3.59 -4.13
N THR A 174 -16.83 -2.73 -5.02
CA THR A 174 -15.67 -3.06 -5.86
C THR A 174 -14.46 -3.37 -4.98
N ARG A 175 -14.17 -2.55 -3.99
CA ARG A 175 -13.06 -2.77 -3.06
C ARG A 175 -13.21 -4.09 -2.28
N GLU A 176 -14.41 -4.39 -1.77
CA GLU A 176 -14.68 -5.65 -1.08
C GLU A 176 -14.37 -6.83 -1.99
N MET A 177 -14.81 -6.79 -3.23
CA MET A 177 -14.54 -7.86 -4.20
C MET A 177 -13.06 -8.00 -4.51
N ILE A 178 -12.32 -6.89 -4.66
CA ILE A 178 -10.87 -6.91 -4.89
C ILE A 178 -10.16 -7.53 -3.67
N LEU A 179 -10.49 -7.09 -2.45
CA LEU A 179 -9.87 -7.58 -1.21
C LEU A 179 -10.07 -9.09 -1.03
N ARG A 180 -11.31 -9.58 -1.20
CA ARG A 180 -11.62 -11.01 -1.03
C ARG A 180 -11.02 -11.92 -2.10
N HIS A 181 -10.44 -11.34 -3.16
CA HIS A 181 -9.87 -12.08 -4.28
C HIS A 181 -8.37 -11.80 -4.50
N SER A 182 -7.78 -10.92 -3.69
CA SER A 182 -6.38 -10.54 -3.83
C SER A 182 -5.47 -11.32 -2.89
N PRO A 183 -4.51 -12.10 -3.41
CA PRO A 183 -3.46 -12.71 -2.60
C PRO A 183 -2.30 -11.73 -2.31
N VAL A 184 -2.36 -10.52 -2.81
CA VAL A 184 -1.33 -9.48 -2.59
C VAL A 184 -1.92 -8.29 -1.84
N PRO A 185 -1.09 -7.50 -1.14
CA PRO A 185 -1.57 -6.32 -0.43
C PRO A 185 -2.35 -5.35 -1.33
N VAL A 186 -3.48 -4.88 -0.84
CA VAL A 186 -4.35 -3.92 -1.52
C VAL A 186 -4.25 -2.55 -0.87
N GLY A 187 -3.96 -1.54 -1.70
CA GLY A 187 -3.92 -0.15 -1.29
C GLY A 187 -5.10 0.66 -1.81
N THR A 188 -5.38 1.78 -1.16
CA THR A 188 -6.43 2.71 -1.56
C THR A 188 -6.01 4.16 -1.43
N VAL A 189 -6.86 5.05 -1.92
CA VAL A 189 -6.79 6.50 -1.67
C VAL A 189 -8.10 6.92 -0.96
N PRO A 190 -8.16 6.93 0.38
CA PRO A 190 -9.40 7.21 1.12
C PRO A 190 -10.09 8.51 0.72
N LEU A 191 -9.30 9.49 0.28
CA LEU A 191 -9.80 10.79 -0.19
C LEU A 191 -10.79 10.67 -1.36
N TYR A 192 -10.70 9.62 -2.20
CA TYR A 192 -11.63 9.44 -3.31
C TYR A 192 -13.02 9.03 -2.85
N GLU A 193 -13.11 8.15 -1.86
CA GLU A 193 -14.39 7.80 -1.24
C GLU A 193 -14.93 8.96 -0.39
N THR A 194 -14.06 9.70 0.29
CA THR A 194 -14.44 10.93 1.00
C THR A 194 -15.14 11.92 0.07
N LEU A 195 -14.61 12.09 -1.15
CA LEU A 195 -15.22 12.93 -2.17
C LEU A 195 -16.61 12.41 -2.58
N GLU A 196 -16.77 11.10 -2.78
CA GLU A 196 -18.06 10.49 -3.13
C GLU A 196 -19.09 10.67 -2.00
N ARG A 197 -18.71 10.45 -0.73
CA ARG A 197 -19.56 10.70 0.43
C ARG A 197 -19.91 12.17 0.61
N ALA A 198 -19.04 13.07 0.17
CA ALA A 198 -19.28 14.52 0.11
C ALA A 198 -20.10 14.96 -1.13
N GLY A 199 -20.76 14.03 -1.83
CA GLY A 199 -21.57 14.31 -3.01
C GLY A 199 -20.76 14.78 -4.23
N GLY A 200 -19.50 14.40 -4.35
CA GLY A 200 -18.61 14.77 -5.45
C GLY A 200 -18.11 16.21 -5.38
N LYS A 201 -18.29 16.90 -4.28
CA LYS A 201 -17.89 18.29 -4.07
C LYS A 201 -16.70 18.39 -3.11
N PRO A 202 -15.51 18.75 -3.62
CA PRO A 202 -14.31 18.84 -2.77
C PRO A 202 -14.47 19.75 -1.56
N GLU A 203 -15.21 20.85 -1.72
CA GLU A 203 -15.49 21.82 -0.64
C GLU A 203 -16.35 21.27 0.49
N LEU A 204 -17.06 20.18 0.29
CA LEU A 204 -17.88 19.53 1.32
C LEU A 204 -17.15 18.38 2.03
N MET A 205 -15.96 18.04 1.61
CA MET A 205 -15.15 17.07 2.35
C MET A 205 -14.85 17.61 3.75
N SER A 206 -14.75 16.72 4.72
CA SER A 206 -14.36 17.07 6.10
C SER A 206 -13.48 15.99 6.70
N TRP A 207 -12.82 16.33 7.80
CA TRP A 207 -12.08 15.36 8.60
C TRP A 207 -12.97 14.21 9.08
N ASP A 208 -14.17 14.51 9.55
CA ASP A 208 -15.08 13.49 10.07
C ASP A 208 -15.44 12.44 9.02
N ILE A 209 -15.79 12.88 7.80
CA ILE A 209 -16.08 11.97 6.67
C ILE A 209 -14.83 11.15 6.33
N PHE A 210 -13.66 11.79 6.27
CA PHE A 210 -12.41 11.11 5.95
C PHE A 210 -12.04 10.05 7.00
N LYS A 211 -12.23 10.38 8.27
CA LYS A 211 -11.99 9.48 9.41
C LYS A 211 -12.88 8.24 9.35
N GLU A 212 -14.17 8.41 9.09
CA GLU A 212 -15.10 7.30 8.91
C GLU A 212 -14.67 6.41 7.72
N VAL A 213 -14.38 7.02 6.57
CA VAL A 213 -13.89 6.29 5.39
C VAL A 213 -12.64 5.49 5.71
N MET A 214 -11.69 6.08 6.42
CA MET A 214 -10.44 5.41 6.77
C MET A 214 -10.69 4.19 7.67
N ILE A 215 -11.59 4.31 8.64
CA ILE A 215 -11.97 3.21 9.54
C ILE A 215 -12.70 2.12 8.75
N ASP A 216 -13.68 2.46 7.93
CA ASP A 216 -14.44 1.48 7.13
C ASP A 216 -13.52 0.69 6.19
N GLN A 217 -12.59 1.36 5.53
CA GLN A 217 -11.60 0.71 4.66
C GLN A 217 -10.64 -0.19 5.44
N ALA A 218 -10.24 0.23 6.64
CA ALA A 218 -9.41 -0.56 7.53
C ALA A 218 -10.12 -1.84 8.00
N GLU A 219 -11.39 -1.73 8.32
CA GLU A 219 -12.22 -2.87 8.74
C GLU A 219 -12.52 -3.85 7.61
N GLN A 220 -12.61 -3.36 6.37
CA GLN A 220 -12.71 -4.23 5.19
C GLN A 220 -11.40 -4.99 4.90
N GLY A 221 -10.25 -4.50 5.35
CA GLY A 221 -8.97 -5.20 5.20
C GLY A 221 -7.95 -4.51 4.29
N VAL A 222 -8.11 -3.21 4.00
CA VAL A 222 -7.11 -2.46 3.22
C VAL A 222 -5.76 -2.48 3.92
N ASP A 223 -4.70 -2.87 3.20
CA ASP A 223 -3.36 -3.08 3.76
C ASP A 223 -2.54 -1.80 3.84
N TYR A 224 -2.74 -0.89 2.89
CA TYR A 224 -2.06 0.40 2.89
C TYR A 224 -2.93 1.51 2.30
N MET A 225 -2.71 2.74 2.76
CA MET A 225 -3.51 3.90 2.33
C MET A 225 -2.62 5.04 1.89
N THR A 226 -2.94 5.65 0.75
CA THR A 226 -2.24 6.84 0.28
C THR A 226 -2.87 8.10 0.84
N ILE A 227 -2.11 8.83 1.65
CA ILE A 227 -2.55 10.02 2.39
C ILE A 227 -1.80 11.25 1.87
N HIS A 228 -2.53 12.28 1.43
CA HIS A 228 -1.97 13.52 0.87
C HIS A 228 -1.80 14.61 1.95
N ALA A 229 -1.23 14.25 3.10
CA ALA A 229 -1.06 15.18 4.22
C ALA A 229 0.06 16.21 4.03
N GLY A 230 1.08 15.92 3.23
CA GLY A 230 2.23 16.80 3.04
C GLY A 230 2.01 18.05 2.19
N LEU A 231 0.80 18.25 1.64
CA LEU A 231 0.46 19.43 0.86
C LEU A 231 0.02 20.58 1.78
N LEU A 232 0.77 21.69 1.76
CA LEU A 232 0.48 22.88 2.57
C LEU A 232 0.12 24.09 1.68
N ASN A 233 -0.62 25.05 2.23
CA ASN A 233 -1.01 26.29 1.52
C ASN A 233 0.18 27.06 0.95
N SER A 234 1.29 27.12 1.71
CA SER A 234 2.52 27.78 1.27
C SER A 234 3.13 27.18 0.00
N HIS A 235 2.86 25.91 -0.28
CA HIS A 235 3.35 25.21 -1.47
C HIS A 235 2.48 25.45 -2.71
N VAL A 236 1.19 25.73 -2.54
CA VAL A 236 0.23 25.84 -3.64
C VAL A 236 0.59 27.02 -4.57
N GLU A 237 0.98 28.16 -4.00
CA GLU A 237 1.34 29.34 -4.78
C GLU A 237 2.53 29.09 -5.72
N LEU A 238 3.46 28.27 -5.32
CA LEU A 238 4.63 27.91 -6.11
C LEU A 238 4.28 27.06 -7.36
N THR A 239 3.08 26.50 -7.43
CA THR A 239 2.63 25.73 -8.59
C THR A 239 2.12 26.60 -9.76
N ARG A 240 1.88 27.88 -9.54
CA ARG A 240 1.30 28.78 -10.56
C ARG A 240 2.13 28.92 -11.84
N SER A 241 3.46 28.82 -11.70
CA SER A 241 4.39 28.90 -12.82
C SER A 241 4.60 27.57 -13.56
N ARG A 242 3.99 26.48 -13.10
CA ARG A 242 4.13 25.17 -13.72
C ARG A 242 3.28 25.04 -14.97
N LEU A 243 3.85 24.46 -16.03
CA LEU A 243 3.16 24.21 -17.30
C LEU A 243 1.88 23.36 -17.11
N THR A 244 1.94 22.32 -16.27
CA THR A 244 0.84 21.38 -16.03
C THR A 244 0.12 21.63 -14.69
N GLY A 245 0.51 22.65 -13.93
CA GLY A 245 -0.08 22.93 -12.62
C GLY A 245 0.08 21.77 -11.62
N ILE A 246 -1.01 21.42 -10.96
CA ILE A 246 -1.08 20.28 -10.00
C ILE A 246 -1.67 19.08 -10.73
N VAL A 247 -0.86 18.08 -11.03
CA VAL A 247 -1.27 16.85 -11.74
C VAL A 247 -1.78 15.75 -10.81
N SER A 248 -1.48 15.82 -9.52
CA SER A 248 -2.00 14.90 -8.53
C SER A 248 -3.50 15.13 -8.33
N ARG A 249 -4.34 14.08 -8.53
CA ARG A 249 -5.77 14.21 -8.27
C ARG A 249 -6.05 14.54 -6.80
N GLY A 250 -5.42 13.82 -5.85
CA GLY A 250 -5.57 14.09 -4.42
C GLY A 250 -5.06 15.48 -4.04
N GLY A 251 -3.91 15.89 -4.59
CA GLY A 251 -3.38 17.24 -4.39
C GLY A 251 -4.31 18.34 -4.91
N GLY A 252 -4.93 18.13 -6.07
CA GLY A 252 -5.93 19.04 -6.62
C GLY A 252 -7.17 19.18 -5.74
N LEU A 253 -7.72 18.07 -5.25
CA LEU A 253 -8.89 18.05 -4.35
C LEU A 253 -8.61 18.81 -3.05
N ILE A 254 -7.50 18.55 -2.40
CA ILE A 254 -7.09 19.24 -1.16
C ILE A 254 -6.86 20.73 -1.44
N THR A 255 -6.22 21.10 -2.55
CA THR A 255 -6.01 22.50 -2.93
C THR A 255 -7.34 23.25 -3.09
N VAL A 256 -8.34 22.65 -3.74
CA VAL A 256 -9.68 23.25 -3.88
C VAL A 256 -10.30 23.46 -2.51
N TRP A 257 -10.22 22.45 -1.63
CA TRP A 257 -10.74 22.53 -0.27
C TRP A 257 -10.06 23.64 0.54
N MET A 258 -8.71 23.70 0.57
CA MET A 258 -7.95 24.71 1.29
C MET A 258 -8.30 26.13 0.83
N ARG A 259 -8.39 26.36 -0.48
CA ARG A 259 -8.75 27.66 -1.05
C ARG A 259 -10.17 28.07 -0.68
N LYS A 260 -11.12 27.12 -0.71
CA LYS A 260 -12.52 27.42 -0.39
C LYS A 260 -12.72 27.78 1.07
N HIS A 261 -12.01 27.11 1.98
CA HIS A 261 -12.14 27.31 3.42
C HIS A 261 -11.17 28.33 4.00
N GLY A 262 -10.14 28.76 3.25
CA GLY A 262 -9.08 29.62 3.79
C GLY A 262 -8.33 28.99 4.95
N ARG A 263 -8.24 27.64 4.98
CA ARG A 263 -7.62 26.85 6.05
C ARG A 263 -6.51 25.96 5.51
N GLU A 264 -5.68 25.45 6.39
CA GLU A 264 -4.67 24.46 6.05
C GLU A 264 -5.31 23.09 5.75
N ASN A 265 -4.57 22.20 5.12
CA ASN A 265 -4.94 20.84 4.79
C ASN A 265 -5.41 20.07 6.03
N PHE A 266 -6.66 19.68 6.10
CA PHE A 266 -7.20 18.97 7.26
C PHE A 266 -6.52 17.61 7.51
N LEU A 267 -5.90 16.99 6.51
CA LEU A 267 -5.13 15.76 6.67
C LEU A 267 -3.79 16.03 7.39
N TYR A 268 -3.23 17.21 7.21
CA TYR A 268 -2.05 17.65 7.94
C TYR A 268 -2.40 17.96 9.41
N ASP A 269 -3.49 18.71 9.63
CA ASP A 269 -3.94 19.10 10.98
C ASP A 269 -4.30 17.87 11.84
N HIS A 270 -4.81 16.80 11.25
CA HIS A 270 -5.24 15.57 11.95
C HIS A 270 -4.30 14.39 11.74
N PHE A 271 -3.02 14.63 11.38
CA PHE A 271 -2.11 13.54 11.02
C PHE A 271 -1.86 12.56 12.17
N ASP A 272 -1.81 13.04 13.42
CA ASP A 272 -1.67 12.17 14.60
C ASP A 272 -2.87 11.22 14.78
N GLU A 273 -4.09 11.69 14.47
CA GLU A 273 -5.27 10.82 14.49
C GLU A 273 -5.20 9.77 13.37
N ILE A 274 -4.70 10.13 12.18
CA ILE A 274 -4.45 9.20 11.07
C ILE A 274 -3.47 8.11 11.51
N LEU A 275 -2.37 8.47 12.17
CA LEU A 275 -1.38 7.53 12.70
C LEU A 275 -2.00 6.58 13.73
N ASN A 276 -2.85 7.07 14.62
CA ASN A 276 -3.53 6.26 15.62
C ASN A 276 -4.50 5.24 15.00
N ILE A 277 -5.24 5.63 13.96
CA ILE A 277 -6.11 4.72 13.22
C ILE A 277 -5.26 3.67 12.48
N ALA A 278 -4.21 4.09 11.78
CA ALA A 278 -3.32 3.18 11.07
C ALA A 278 -2.68 2.15 12.02
N ALA A 279 -2.22 2.59 13.19
CA ALA A 279 -1.65 1.70 14.20
C ALA A 279 -2.67 0.69 14.75
N ARG A 280 -3.93 1.05 14.85
CA ARG A 280 -5.00 0.16 15.36
C ARG A 280 -5.27 -1.02 14.45
N TYR A 281 -5.12 -0.85 13.14
CA TYR A 281 -5.43 -1.88 12.13
C TYR A 281 -4.19 -2.41 11.40
N ASP A 282 -2.99 -1.98 11.80
CA ASP A 282 -1.70 -2.28 11.15
C ASP A 282 -1.67 -1.89 9.66
N ILE A 283 -2.21 -0.72 9.36
CA ILE A 283 -2.21 -0.17 8.02
C ILE A 283 -0.87 0.52 7.74
N THR A 284 -0.27 0.21 6.61
CA THR A 284 0.89 0.93 6.12
C THR A 284 0.46 2.24 5.45
N LEU A 285 1.10 3.36 5.79
CA LEU A 285 0.85 4.63 5.13
C LEU A 285 1.77 4.82 3.93
N SER A 286 1.16 5.13 2.78
CA SER A 286 1.84 5.64 1.60
C SER A 286 1.64 7.15 1.57
N LEU A 287 2.73 7.91 1.70
CA LEU A 287 2.64 9.38 1.71
C LEU A 287 2.47 9.88 0.27
N GLY A 288 1.28 10.39 -0.02
CA GLY A 288 0.88 10.86 -1.34
C GLY A 288 1.59 12.15 -1.73
N ASP A 289 2.33 12.12 -2.83
CA ASP A 289 2.90 13.35 -3.40
C ASP A 289 1.83 14.17 -4.11
N GLY A 290 1.31 15.16 -3.40
CA GLY A 290 0.29 16.09 -3.88
C GLY A 290 0.78 17.06 -4.96
N LEU A 291 2.10 17.25 -5.08
CA LEU A 291 2.70 18.30 -5.93
C LEU A 291 3.79 17.79 -6.87
N ARG A 292 3.81 16.50 -7.19
CA ARG A 292 4.78 15.93 -8.15
C ARG A 292 4.75 16.68 -9.49
N SER A 293 5.91 16.73 -10.13
CA SER A 293 6.07 17.34 -11.45
C SER A 293 5.29 16.53 -12.51
N GLY A 294 4.57 17.24 -13.38
CA GLY A 294 3.85 16.67 -14.53
C GLY A 294 4.61 16.80 -15.85
N SER A 295 5.77 17.43 -15.85
CA SER A 295 6.61 17.60 -17.06
C SER A 295 8.08 17.76 -16.69
N PHE A 296 8.98 17.45 -17.62
CA PHE A 296 10.43 17.64 -17.43
C PHE A 296 10.79 19.10 -17.14
N THR A 297 10.08 20.06 -17.70
CA THR A 297 10.34 21.50 -17.49
C THR A 297 10.10 21.93 -16.04
N THR A 298 9.40 21.15 -15.24
CA THR A 298 9.06 21.44 -13.85
C THR A 298 9.80 20.59 -12.84
N VAL A 299 10.60 19.60 -13.27
CA VAL A 299 11.32 18.67 -12.38
C VAL A 299 12.30 19.39 -11.43
N THR A 300 12.94 20.46 -11.91
CA THR A 300 13.92 21.24 -11.16
C THR A 300 13.34 22.44 -10.42
N MET A 301 12.01 22.65 -10.49
CA MET A 301 11.37 23.75 -9.79
C MET A 301 11.39 23.54 -8.26
N PRO A 302 11.40 24.64 -7.46
CA PRO A 302 11.58 24.60 -6.00
C PRO A 302 10.66 23.63 -5.23
N LEU A 303 9.49 23.31 -5.78
CA LEU A 303 8.52 22.40 -5.16
C LEU A 303 8.78 20.92 -5.30
N SER A 304 9.68 20.51 -6.20
CA SER A 304 9.96 19.07 -6.38
C SER A 304 10.83 18.50 -5.25
N LEU A 305 11.51 19.35 -4.49
CA LEU A 305 12.40 18.96 -3.39
C LEU A 305 11.78 19.09 -1.99
N PRO A 306 11.05 20.20 -1.66
CA PRO A 306 10.48 20.35 -0.32
C PRO A 306 9.39 19.33 0.02
N ASN A 307 8.58 18.92 -0.94
CA ASN A 307 7.46 18.02 -0.70
C ASN A 307 7.95 16.61 -0.28
N SER A 308 9.07 16.14 -0.85
CA SER A 308 9.67 14.86 -0.45
C SER A 308 10.29 14.91 0.95
N ARG A 309 10.73 16.10 1.42
CA ARG A 309 11.29 16.26 2.76
C ARG A 309 10.22 16.33 3.85
N HIS A 310 9.04 16.90 3.56
CA HIS A 310 7.92 16.94 4.51
C HIS A 310 7.21 15.59 4.64
N SER A 311 7.30 14.74 3.63
CA SER A 311 6.74 13.38 3.67
C SER A 311 7.62 12.37 4.44
N ALA A 312 8.85 12.73 4.78
CA ALA A 312 9.83 11.82 5.39
C ALA A 312 9.99 12.00 6.92
N ASN A 313 9.32 12.98 7.53
CA ASN A 313 9.27 13.18 8.97
C ASN A 313 7.96 12.63 9.51
#